data_3405d221be462503761047bf4f40c3c1
#
_entry.id   3405d221be462503761047bf4f40c3c1
#
_cell.length_a   1.000
_cell.length_b   1.000
_cell.length_c   1.000
_cell.angle_alpha   90.00
_cell.angle_beta   90.00
_cell.angle_gamma   90.00
#
_symmetry.space_group_name_H-M   'P 1'
#
loop_
_entity.id
_entity.type
_entity.pdbx_description
1 polymer ?
#
loop_
_entity_poly.entity_id
_entity_poly.type
_entity_poly.pdbx_seq_one_letter_code
_entity_poly.pdbx_strand_id
1 'polypeptide(L)'
;MSKNKIYNFSVKIILDNKGSAIFSYYQGGKEVSGGGTVNERNSLGIYTLDKETLDEGFLFTGAKFSNKEGNCKNDFSYIINDGGKSISIYDTDENEGIVCMIFIAEKAGTNYESTDPQVKNDKEL
;
A
#
# COMPACT_ATOMS: atom_id res chain seq x y z
N MET A 1 24.84 2.60 -10.26
CA MET A 1 24.03 3.40 -9.34
C MET A 1 22.60 2.98 -9.48
N SER A 2 22.00 2.49 -8.43
CA SER A 2 20.59 2.11 -8.49
C SER A 2 19.71 3.35 -8.53
N LYS A 3 18.67 3.31 -9.34
CA LYS A 3 17.68 4.38 -9.41
C LYS A 3 16.50 4.01 -8.54
N ASN A 4 15.98 4.98 -7.81
CA ASN A 4 14.74 4.80 -7.07
C ASN A 4 13.60 4.62 -8.08
N LYS A 5 12.78 3.61 -7.87
CA LYS A 5 11.61 3.39 -8.70
C LYS A 5 10.37 3.84 -7.95
N ILE A 6 9.50 4.58 -8.65
CA ILE A 6 8.27 5.10 -8.08
C ILE A 6 7.08 4.43 -8.77
N TYR A 7 6.20 3.88 -7.95
CA TYR A 7 4.95 3.26 -8.41
C TYR A 7 3.79 4.09 -7.87
N ASN A 8 2.88 4.50 -8.74
CA ASN A 8 1.71 5.29 -8.34
C ASN A 8 0.45 4.45 -8.46
N PHE A 9 -0.36 4.47 -7.42
CA PHE A 9 -1.63 3.77 -7.37
C PHE A 9 -2.74 4.72 -6.97
N SER A 10 -3.92 4.52 -7.53
CA SER A 10 -5.16 5.10 -7.04
C SER A 10 -5.87 4.04 -6.21
N VAL A 11 -6.47 4.43 -5.09
CA VAL A 11 -7.11 3.50 -4.16
C VAL A 11 -8.57 3.86 -3.99
N LYS A 12 -9.43 2.85 -4.13
CA LYS A 12 -10.86 2.96 -3.88
C LYS A 12 -11.22 2.09 -2.68
N ILE A 13 -11.99 2.64 -1.74
CA ILE A 13 -12.48 1.91 -0.58
C ILE A 13 -13.99 1.93 -0.61
N ILE A 14 -14.61 0.75 -0.55
CA ILE A 14 -16.06 0.59 -0.51
C ILE A 14 -16.40 -0.28 0.69
N LEU A 15 -17.46 0.08 1.41
CA LEU A 15 -17.99 -0.76 2.48
C LEU A 15 -19.02 -1.71 1.90
N ASP A 16 -18.92 -2.99 2.25
CA ASP A 16 -19.90 -4.01 1.85
C ASP A 16 -21.12 -3.95 2.76
N ASN A 17 -22.09 -4.85 2.52
CA ASN A 17 -23.33 -4.91 3.29
C ASN A 17 -23.11 -5.25 4.77
N LYS A 18 -21.96 -5.80 5.12
CA LYS A 18 -21.61 -6.17 6.50
C LYS A 18 -20.76 -5.13 7.20
N GLY A 19 -20.44 -4.02 6.50
CA GLY A 19 -19.59 -2.98 7.04
C GLY A 19 -18.10 -3.26 6.93
N SER A 20 -17.70 -4.26 6.15
CA SER A 20 -16.30 -4.55 5.87
C SER A 20 -15.81 -3.70 4.71
N ALA A 21 -14.56 -3.26 4.78
CA ALA A 21 -13.97 -2.43 3.74
C ALA A 21 -13.35 -3.30 2.65
N ILE A 22 -13.62 -2.92 1.40
CA ILE A 22 -13.01 -3.54 0.23
C ILE A 22 -12.10 -2.50 -0.40
N PHE A 23 -10.79 -2.77 -0.41
CA PHE A 23 -9.78 -1.90 -1.00
C PHE A 23 -9.47 -2.39 -2.41
N SER A 24 -9.54 -1.49 -3.37
CA SER A 24 -9.19 -1.78 -4.77
C SER A 24 -8.12 -0.80 -5.23
N TYR A 25 -7.19 -1.28 -6.04
CA TYR A 25 -6.02 -0.51 -6.47
C TYR A 25 -6.01 -0.40 -7.99
N TYR A 26 -5.61 0.76 -8.48
CA TYR A 26 -5.63 1.07 -9.92
C TYR A 26 -4.33 1.72 -10.35
N GLN A 27 -3.85 1.37 -11.53
CA GLN A 27 -2.75 2.05 -12.20
C GLN A 27 -3.17 2.35 -13.64
N GLY A 28 -3.12 3.63 -14.02
CA GLY A 28 -3.51 4.02 -15.38
C GLY A 28 -4.96 3.68 -15.72
N GLY A 29 -5.84 3.68 -14.73
CA GLY A 29 -7.25 3.35 -14.92
C GLY A 29 -7.58 1.86 -14.92
N LYS A 30 -6.58 0.98 -14.77
CA LYS A 30 -6.79 -0.46 -14.71
C LYS A 30 -6.64 -0.97 -13.29
N GLU A 31 -7.52 -1.87 -12.88
CA GLU A 31 -7.43 -2.51 -11.57
C GLU A 31 -6.24 -3.45 -11.53
N VAL A 32 -5.45 -3.35 -10.45
CA VAL A 32 -4.24 -4.14 -10.21
C VAL A 32 -4.27 -4.66 -8.78
N SER A 33 -3.33 -5.52 -8.41
CA SER A 33 -3.29 -6.10 -7.07
C SER A 33 -2.89 -5.11 -5.97
N GLY A 34 -2.27 -3.99 -6.33
CA GLY A 34 -1.73 -3.02 -5.38
C GLY A 34 -0.34 -3.35 -4.90
N GLY A 35 0.15 -4.54 -5.15
CA GLY A 35 1.50 -4.96 -4.83
C GLY A 35 2.27 -5.32 -6.09
N GLY A 36 3.20 -6.25 -5.96
CA GLY A 36 4.00 -6.71 -7.08
C GLY A 36 5.38 -7.15 -6.64
N THR A 37 6.27 -7.29 -7.60
CA THR A 37 7.66 -7.66 -7.35
C THR A 37 8.55 -6.43 -7.41
N VAL A 38 9.35 -6.24 -6.36
CA VAL A 38 10.35 -5.18 -6.28
C VAL A 38 11.72 -5.83 -6.45
N ASN A 39 12.48 -5.39 -7.42
CA ASN A 39 13.85 -5.86 -7.66
C ASN A 39 14.84 -4.69 -7.74
N GLU A 40 14.44 -3.53 -7.27
CA GLU A 40 15.26 -2.32 -7.25
C GLU A 40 15.30 -1.77 -5.84
N ARG A 41 16.47 -1.35 -5.39
CA ARG A 41 16.62 -0.77 -4.06
C ARG A 41 15.93 0.58 -3.96
N ASN A 42 15.43 0.86 -2.76
CA ASN A 42 14.83 2.15 -2.42
C ASN A 42 13.63 2.49 -3.30
N SER A 43 12.76 1.51 -3.50
CA SER A 43 11.52 1.70 -4.24
C SER A 43 10.48 2.42 -3.39
N LEU A 44 9.59 3.16 -4.06
CA LEU A 44 8.57 3.96 -3.44
C LEU A 44 7.22 3.66 -4.10
N GLY A 45 6.24 3.24 -3.30
CA GLY A 45 4.86 3.13 -3.75
C GLY A 45 4.05 4.28 -3.18
N ILE A 46 3.35 5.03 -4.02
CA ILE A 46 2.48 6.12 -3.58
C ILE A 46 1.04 5.69 -3.84
N TYR A 47 0.25 5.62 -2.78
CA TYR A 47 -1.14 5.19 -2.82
C TYR A 47 -2.02 6.38 -2.47
N THR A 48 -2.83 6.83 -3.43
CA THR A 48 -3.67 8.02 -3.29
C THR A 48 -5.13 7.63 -3.36
N LEU A 49 -5.91 8.02 -2.35
CA LEU A 49 -7.36 7.77 -2.34
C LEU A 49 -8.02 8.51 -3.49
N ASP A 50 -8.95 7.84 -4.19
CA ASP A 50 -9.67 8.49 -5.28
C ASP A 50 -10.69 9.48 -4.73
N LYS A 51 -11.25 10.31 -5.62
CA LYS A 51 -12.16 11.38 -5.23
C LYS A 51 -13.40 10.84 -4.51
N GLU A 52 -13.99 9.76 -5.01
CA GLU A 52 -15.19 9.18 -4.41
C GLU A 52 -14.92 8.69 -2.99
N THR A 53 -13.77 8.05 -2.78
CA THR A 53 -13.36 7.56 -1.46
C THR A 53 -13.12 8.71 -0.50
N LEU A 54 -12.47 9.78 -0.96
CA LEU A 54 -12.28 10.99 -0.15
C LEU A 54 -13.62 11.65 0.19
N ASP A 55 -14.54 11.73 -0.77
CA ASP A 55 -15.87 12.31 -0.55
C ASP A 55 -16.67 11.51 0.47
N GLU A 56 -16.43 10.19 0.58
CA GLU A 56 -17.04 9.34 1.61
C GLU A 56 -16.42 9.53 2.99
N GLY A 57 -15.30 10.24 3.09
CA GLY A 57 -14.69 10.58 4.37
C GLY A 57 -13.55 9.67 4.81
N PHE A 58 -13.03 8.82 3.93
CA PHE A 58 -11.89 7.96 4.27
C PHE A 58 -10.58 8.74 4.21
N LEU A 59 -9.68 8.45 5.16
CA LEU A 59 -8.31 8.94 5.17
C LEU A 59 -7.39 7.82 5.64
N PHE A 60 -6.21 7.71 5.05
CA PHE A 60 -5.20 6.76 5.53
C PHE A 60 -4.68 7.21 6.89
N THR A 61 -4.49 6.26 7.79
CA THR A 61 -3.90 6.50 9.11
C THR A 61 -2.64 5.68 9.38
N GLY A 62 -2.39 4.65 8.57
CA GLY A 62 -1.19 3.85 8.75
C GLY A 62 -1.16 2.62 7.85
N ALA A 63 -0.16 1.80 8.11
CA ALA A 63 0.01 0.51 7.44
C ALA A 63 0.72 -0.46 8.37
N LYS A 64 0.48 -1.75 8.16
CA LYS A 64 1.14 -2.83 8.88
C LYS A 64 1.86 -3.73 7.88
N PHE A 65 3.00 -4.25 8.28
CA PHE A 65 3.79 -5.15 7.44
C PHE A 65 4.05 -6.44 8.20
N SER A 66 3.84 -7.58 7.53
CA SER A 66 4.15 -8.87 8.12
C SER A 66 4.82 -9.77 7.10
N ASN A 67 5.76 -10.60 7.58
CA ASN A 67 6.46 -11.54 6.70
C ASN A 67 5.53 -12.69 6.33
N LYS A 68 5.33 -12.91 5.03
CA LYS A 68 4.67 -14.09 4.51
C LYS A 68 5.70 -15.16 4.16
N GLU A 69 6.79 -14.75 3.53
CA GLU A 69 7.93 -15.58 3.26
C GLU A 69 9.20 -14.79 3.51
N GLY A 70 10.23 -15.43 4.06
CA GLY A 70 11.49 -14.77 4.34
C GLY A 70 11.37 -13.78 5.48
N ASN A 71 12.25 -12.79 5.48
CA ASN A 71 12.35 -11.84 6.57
C ASN A 71 12.65 -10.43 6.05
N CYS A 72 11.72 -9.88 5.25
CA CYS A 72 11.94 -8.57 4.63
C CYS A 72 11.00 -7.47 5.15
N LYS A 73 10.17 -7.73 6.17
CA LYS A 73 9.23 -6.69 6.64
C LYS A 73 9.94 -5.42 7.13
N ASN A 74 11.14 -5.54 7.67
CA ASN A 74 11.89 -4.38 8.18
C ASN A 74 12.46 -3.51 7.06
N ASP A 75 12.40 -3.96 5.80
CA ASP A 75 12.74 -3.13 4.65
C ASP A 75 11.65 -2.10 4.35
N PHE A 76 10.46 -2.27 4.93
CA PHE A 76 9.30 -1.45 4.64
C PHE A 76 9.04 -0.40 5.72
N SER A 77 8.66 0.79 5.28
CA SER A 77 8.19 1.87 6.16
C SER A 77 7.15 2.69 5.41
N TYR A 78 6.44 3.55 6.12
CA TYR A 78 5.43 4.39 5.48
C TYR A 78 5.45 5.81 6.02
N ILE A 79 4.92 6.73 5.21
CA ILE A 79 4.66 8.11 5.59
C ILE A 79 3.26 8.48 5.11
N ILE A 80 2.49 9.10 6.00
CA ILE A 80 1.16 9.64 5.65
C ILE A 80 1.37 11.03 5.04
N ASN A 81 0.76 11.27 3.89
CA ASN A 81 0.84 12.55 3.17
C ASN A 81 -0.53 13.23 3.11
N ASP A 82 -0.52 14.55 3.05
CA ASP A 82 -1.72 15.38 2.83
C ASP A 82 -2.86 15.05 3.80
N GLY A 83 -2.54 14.86 5.08
CA GLY A 83 -3.54 14.60 6.10
C GLY A 83 -4.24 13.25 5.96
N GLY A 84 -3.68 12.32 5.21
CA GLY A 84 -4.25 10.99 4.99
C GLY A 84 -4.83 10.76 3.60
N LYS A 85 -4.74 11.75 2.70
CA LYS A 85 -5.22 11.56 1.32
C LYS A 85 -4.36 10.60 0.53
N SER A 86 -3.10 10.45 0.94
CA SER A 86 -2.20 9.48 0.33
C SER A 86 -1.25 8.92 1.37
N ILE A 87 -0.64 7.79 1.05
CA ILE A 87 0.36 7.13 1.87
C ILE A 87 1.50 6.70 0.97
N SER A 88 2.73 6.95 1.41
CA SER A 88 3.94 6.52 0.71
C SER A 88 4.52 5.31 1.42
N ILE A 89 4.80 4.27 0.66
CA ILE A 89 5.40 3.04 1.16
C ILE A 89 6.82 2.95 0.60
N TYR A 90 7.79 2.89 1.50
CA TYR A 90 9.20 2.75 1.14
C TYR A 90 9.63 1.31 1.31
N ASP A 91 10.42 0.82 0.38
CA ASP A 91 10.99 -0.52 0.41
C ASP A 91 12.46 -0.43 0.02
N THR A 92 13.35 -0.70 0.97
CA THR A 92 14.79 -0.66 0.70
C THR A 92 15.25 -1.84 -0.15
N ASP A 93 14.47 -2.94 -0.17
CA ASP A 93 14.78 -4.18 -0.91
C ASP A 93 16.16 -4.74 -0.54
N GLU A 94 16.50 -4.71 0.75
CA GLU A 94 17.75 -5.27 1.25
C GLU A 94 17.65 -6.77 1.48
N ASN A 95 16.45 -7.28 1.75
CA ASN A 95 16.21 -8.68 2.07
C ASN A 95 15.17 -9.26 1.12
N GLU A 96 15.39 -10.51 0.70
CA GLU A 96 14.43 -11.23 -0.11
C GLU A 96 13.26 -11.74 0.74
N GLY A 97 12.09 -11.86 0.14
CA GLY A 97 10.93 -12.42 0.78
C GLY A 97 9.63 -11.83 0.25
N ILE A 98 8.54 -12.18 0.91
CA ILE A 98 7.23 -11.65 0.60
C ILE A 98 6.64 -11.05 1.87
N VAL A 99 6.17 -9.81 1.76
CA VAL A 99 5.51 -9.08 2.84
C VAL A 99 4.04 -8.92 2.51
N CYS A 100 3.19 -9.18 3.50
CA CYS A 100 1.78 -8.81 3.46
C CYS A 100 1.68 -7.38 3.97
N MET A 101 1.14 -6.48 3.16
CA MET A 101 0.99 -5.08 3.49
C MET A 101 -0.48 -4.79 3.72
N ILE A 102 -0.81 -4.27 4.90
CA ILE A 102 -2.18 -3.98 5.28
C ILE A 102 -2.29 -2.48 5.48
N PHE A 103 -3.11 -1.83 4.65
CA PHE A 103 -3.41 -0.41 4.83
C PHE A 103 -4.48 -0.22 5.87
N ILE A 104 -4.36 0.85 6.64
CA ILE A 104 -5.36 1.26 7.63
C ILE A 104 -5.92 2.60 7.20
N ALA A 105 -7.24 2.67 7.08
CA ALA A 105 -7.97 3.90 6.78
C ALA A 105 -9.05 4.12 7.82
N GLU A 106 -9.32 5.39 8.14
CA GLU A 106 -10.36 5.77 9.09
C GLU A 106 -11.48 6.49 8.38
N LYS A 107 -12.71 6.20 8.79
CA LYS A 107 -13.91 6.95 8.40
C LYS A 107 -14.81 7.08 9.61
N ALA A 108 -15.18 8.33 9.97
CA ALA A 108 -16.10 8.63 11.07
C ALA A 108 -15.69 7.95 12.39
N GLY A 109 -14.39 7.89 12.68
CA GLY A 109 -13.85 7.31 13.91
C GLY A 109 -13.69 5.81 13.89
N THR A 110 -14.04 5.12 12.80
CA THR A 110 -13.86 3.68 12.65
C THR A 110 -12.66 3.39 11.77
N ASN A 111 -11.79 2.48 12.22
CA ASN A 111 -10.63 2.04 11.44
C ASN A 111 -10.98 0.83 10.61
N TYR A 112 -10.57 0.84 9.35
CA TYR A 112 -10.76 -0.25 8.41
C TYR A 112 -9.41 -0.70 7.89
N GLU A 113 -9.20 -2.01 7.79
CA GLU A 113 -7.93 -2.59 7.31
C GLU A 113 -8.15 -3.31 5.99
N SER A 114 -7.18 -3.18 5.08
CA SER A 114 -7.17 -3.97 3.86
C SER A 114 -6.76 -5.41 4.16
N THR A 115 -7.05 -6.35 3.24
CA THR A 115 -6.61 -7.74 3.36
C THR A 115 -5.30 -7.99 2.61
N ASP A 116 -4.93 -7.13 1.72
CA ASP A 116 -3.73 -7.18 0.87
C ASP A 116 -3.32 -5.73 0.58
N PRO A 117 -2.29 -5.45 -0.18
CA PRO A 117 -1.57 -6.31 -1.11
C PRO A 117 -0.37 -7.05 -0.53
N GLN A 118 0.26 -7.86 -1.38
CA GLN A 118 1.52 -8.50 -1.08
C GLN A 118 2.61 -7.91 -1.96
N VAL A 119 3.80 -7.73 -1.38
CA VAL A 119 4.97 -7.25 -2.11
C VAL A 119 6.08 -8.28 -1.98
N LYS A 120 6.62 -8.71 -3.12
CA LYS A 120 7.73 -9.62 -3.16
C LYS A 120 9.00 -8.81 -3.36
N ASN A 121 9.94 -8.93 -2.42
CA ASN A 121 11.29 -8.39 -2.57
C ASN A 121 12.16 -9.46 -3.23
N ASP A 122 12.71 -9.11 -4.36
CA ASP A 122 13.59 -9.99 -5.12
C ASP A 122 14.97 -9.34 -5.22
N LYS A 123 15.97 -10.14 -5.59
CA LYS A 123 17.32 -9.60 -5.71
C LYS A 123 17.41 -8.60 -6.85
N GLU A 124 18.15 -7.53 -6.59
CA GLU A 124 18.56 -6.62 -7.64
C GLU A 124 19.55 -7.32 -8.56
N LEU A 125 19.28 -7.26 -9.84
CA LEU A 125 20.12 -7.89 -10.86
C LEU A 125 21.24 -6.95 -11.33
#